data_14a441cad42b19c4477abf9c142f323a
#
_entry.id   14a441cad42b19c4477abf9c142f323a
#
_cell.length_a   1.000
_cell.length_b   1.000
_cell.length_c   1.000
_cell.angle_alpha   90.00
_cell.angle_beta   90.00
_cell.angle_gamma   90.00
#
_symmetry.space_group_name_H-M   'P 1'
#
loop_
_entity.id
_entity.type
_entity.pdbx_description
1 polymer ?
#
loop_
_entity_poly.entity_id
_entity_poly.type
_entity_poly.pdbx_seq_one_letter_code
_entity_poly.pdbx_strand_id
1 'polypeptide(L)'
;MSFEAASSASPVQPLPRDSVAVKVDGLGKCYQIYDRPGDRLKQFLAPRLQRVIGRQPKPYFTEFWALRGVDFTISRGETVGIIGRNGSGKSTLLQMICGTLTPTEGSVETFGRVAALLELGSGFNPEFTGRENVFLNASVLGQDRGQTEQCFARIAEFADIGDFLEQPVKTYSSGMLMRLAFAVIAHVDADLLVVDEALSVGDAYFTQKCMRFLREFMKTGTVVFVSHDAGAVQSLCDRAIWLNQGQMVAQGAAKGVCEQYLQDLFNTKGGGARSIAPGLRQVAQVATTEVAKVVGNTPALTIDFAASPASKVESSPSCDSNHQSGNRMRPMAFDFAAESSGAGGARIVDVRLFDAIGQALAFFHGGEIISLQIRAITEQEIFSPIVGFYFKDRLGQYLFGANTHPKYQASPIQAIVGQQLTASFTFQVPHLPRGQYSISAAIASGGQDNHIMHQWMHDALVVESLSSHLTMGLVGIPMKEVLLRSSNPEQ
;
A
#
# COMPACT_ATOMS: atom_id res chain seq x y z
N MET A 1 -33.10 21.96 38.93
CA MET A 1 -32.99 22.51 37.57
C MET A 1 -31.91 21.69 36.89
N SER A 2 -32.34 20.70 36.15
CA SER A 2 -31.48 19.74 35.44
C SER A 2 -31.11 20.32 34.09
N PHE A 3 -29.82 20.45 33.80
CA PHE A 3 -29.32 20.72 32.44
C PHE A 3 -28.97 19.39 31.77
N GLU A 4 -29.90 18.89 30.98
CA GLU A 4 -29.60 17.90 29.96
C GLU A 4 -28.91 18.58 28.76
N ALA A 5 -27.63 18.34 28.59
CA ALA A 5 -26.92 18.72 27.38
C ALA A 5 -27.08 17.59 26.36
N ALA A 6 -27.94 17.81 25.38
CA ALA A 6 -28.09 16.93 24.23
C ALA A 6 -26.83 17.00 23.33
N SER A 7 -26.03 15.97 23.38
CA SER A 7 -24.97 15.67 22.37
C SER A 7 -25.63 15.01 21.17
N SER A 8 -26.08 15.80 20.19
CA SER A 8 -26.48 15.30 18.88
C SER A 8 -25.35 15.54 17.87
N ALA A 9 -24.30 14.72 17.93
CA ALA A 9 -23.45 14.52 16.77
C ALA A 9 -24.24 13.64 15.80
N SER A 10 -24.81 14.24 14.77
CA SER A 10 -25.45 13.52 13.68
C SER A 10 -24.41 12.61 13.01
N PRO A 11 -24.70 11.31 12.76
CA PRO A 11 -23.81 10.46 11.98
C PRO A 11 -23.69 11.06 10.58
N VAL A 12 -22.46 11.29 10.14
CA VAL A 12 -22.15 11.72 8.78
C VAL A 12 -22.69 10.66 7.85
N GLN A 13 -23.75 10.96 7.12
CA GLN A 13 -24.31 10.07 6.11
C GLN A 13 -23.26 9.92 4.99
N PRO A 14 -22.94 8.70 4.54
CA PRO A 14 -22.07 8.50 3.38
C PRO A 14 -22.72 9.19 2.18
N LEU A 15 -21.97 10.09 1.55
CA LEU A 15 -22.43 10.83 0.38
C LEU A 15 -22.75 9.86 -0.78
N PRO A 16 -23.78 10.12 -1.59
CA PRO A 16 -24.13 9.24 -2.72
C PRO A 16 -22.93 9.08 -3.65
N ARG A 17 -22.65 7.83 -4.09
CA ARG A 17 -21.52 7.46 -4.94
C ARG A 17 -21.48 8.18 -6.30
N ASP A 18 -22.59 8.78 -6.72
CA ASP A 18 -22.73 9.48 -8.02
C ASP A 18 -22.21 10.92 -7.99
N SER A 19 -21.68 11.42 -6.85
CA SER A 19 -21.13 12.76 -6.78
C SER A 19 -19.64 12.76 -7.15
N VAL A 20 -19.23 13.72 -7.99
CA VAL A 20 -17.83 13.89 -8.43
C VAL A 20 -17.01 14.46 -7.25
N ALA A 21 -15.81 13.89 -7.02
CA ALA A 21 -14.82 14.40 -6.08
C ALA A 21 -13.72 15.21 -6.78
N VAL A 22 -13.29 14.78 -7.98
CA VAL A 22 -12.31 15.50 -8.80
C VAL A 22 -12.76 15.48 -10.24
N LYS A 23 -12.73 16.64 -10.90
CA LYS A 23 -12.98 16.78 -12.33
C LYS A 23 -11.76 17.45 -12.99
N VAL A 24 -11.23 16.82 -14.01
CA VAL A 24 -10.09 17.29 -14.79
C VAL A 24 -10.53 17.38 -16.26
N ASP A 25 -10.40 18.56 -16.84
CA ASP A 25 -10.89 18.91 -18.19
C ASP A 25 -9.75 19.52 -19.02
N GLY A 26 -9.28 18.82 -20.05
CA GLY A 26 -8.26 19.30 -20.99
C GLY A 26 -6.97 19.80 -20.32
N LEU A 27 -6.60 19.22 -19.18
CA LEU A 27 -5.56 19.75 -18.30
C LEU A 27 -4.19 19.69 -18.94
N GLY A 28 -3.51 20.85 -18.97
CA GLY A 28 -2.15 21.01 -19.47
C GLY A 28 -1.29 21.89 -18.58
N LYS A 29 -0.01 21.52 -18.47
CA LYS A 29 1.01 22.34 -17.80
C LYS A 29 2.25 22.45 -18.62
N CYS A 30 2.56 23.69 -19.05
CA CYS A 30 3.76 24.04 -19.78
C CYS A 30 4.70 24.86 -18.89
N TYR A 31 5.97 24.48 -18.86
CA TYR A 31 7.05 25.25 -18.24
C TYR A 31 7.89 25.91 -19.32
N GLN A 32 8.20 27.20 -19.11
CA GLN A 32 9.11 27.96 -19.98
C GLN A 32 10.54 27.83 -19.43
N ILE A 33 11.39 27.13 -20.16
CA ILE A 33 12.79 26.92 -19.79
C ILE A 33 13.62 27.94 -20.53
N TYR A 34 14.40 28.75 -19.81
CA TYR A 34 15.30 29.77 -20.34
C TYR A 34 16.74 29.26 -20.25
N ASP A 35 17.45 29.19 -21.37
CA ASP A 35 18.84 28.71 -21.43
C ASP A 35 19.81 29.61 -20.68
N ARG A 36 19.51 30.93 -20.64
CA ARG A 36 20.36 31.95 -19.99
C ARG A 36 19.52 32.86 -19.11
N PRO A 37 20.03 33.30 -17.94
CA PRO A 37 19.30 34.21 -17.05
C PRO A 37 18.81 35.49 -17.73
N GLY A 38 19.59 36.01 -18.70
CA GLY A 38 19.24 37.22 -19.47
C GLY A 38 18.11 37.02 -20.49
N ASP A 39 17.78 35.79 -20.86
CA ASP A 39 16.76 35.53 -21.88
C ASP A 39 15.35 35.78 -21.34
N ARG A 40 15.16 35.65 -20.01
CA ARG A 40 13.90 36.03 -19.32
C ARG A 40 13.62 37.53 -19.47
N LEU A 41 14.67 38.37 -19.32
CA LEU A 41 14.55 39.81 -19.53
C LEU A 41 14.32 40.14 -21.02
N LYS A 42 15.02 39.46 -21.93
CA LYS A 42 14.82 39.62 -23.39
C LYS A 42 13.40 39.22 -23.79
N GLN A 43 12.85 38.13 -23.23
CA GLN A 43 11.47 37.70 -23.48
C GLN A 43 10.45 38.74 -23.03
N PHE A 44 10.74 39.51 -21.97
CA PHE A 44 9.86 40.57 -21.50
C PHE A 44 9.88 41.82 -22.41
N LEU A 45 11.04 42.23 -22.93
CA LEU A 45 11.23 43.48 -23.70
C LEU A 45 11.20 43.28 -25.21
N ALA A 46 11.91 42.26 -25.73
CA ALA A 46 12.14 42.10 -27.16
C ALA A 46 10.86 41.81 -27.99
N PRO A 47 9.89 41.00 -27.56
CA PRO A 47 8.67 40.77 -28.32
C PRO A 47 7.81 42.00 -28.50
N ARG A 48 7.81 42.92 -27.51
CA ARG A 48 7.10 44.20 -27.60
C ARG A 48 7.75 45.11 -28.62
N LEU A 49 9.10 45.22 -28.60
CA LEU A 49 9.87 46.02 -29.57
C LEU A 49 9.76 45.45 -30.99
N GLN A 50 9.82 44.14 -31.14
CA GLN A 50 9.68 43.44 -32.42
C GLN A 50 8.31 43.67 -33.08
N ARG A 51 7.21 43.70 -32.28
CA ARG A 51 5.87 44.03 -32.77
C ARG A 51 5.78 45.48 -33.28
N VAL A 52 6.43 46.44 -32.61
CA VAL A 52 6.47 47.85 -33.02
C VAL A 52 7.22 48.00 -34.32
N ILE A 53 8.24 47.19 -34.58
CA ILE A 53 9.09 47.23 -35.81
C ILE A 53 8.51 46.32 -36.92
N GLY A 54 7.33 45.71 -36.71
CA GLY A 54 6.68 44.82 -37.70
C GLY A 54 7.36 43.46 -37.88
N ARG A 55 8.23 43.05 -36.95
CA ARG A 55 8.85 41.72 -36.96
C ARG A 55 8.04 40.72 -36.14
N GLN A 56 7.99 39.45 -36.58
CA GLN A 56 7.37 38.37 -35.79
C GLN A 56 8.15 38.17 -34.48
N PRO A 57 7.47 38.12 -33.33
CA PRO A 57 8.09 37.89 -32.04
C PRO A 57 8.80 36.55 -32.01
N LYS A 58 10.10 36.54 -31.68
CA LYS A 58 10.87 35.31 -31.49
C LYS A 58 10.80 34.91 -30.01
N PRO A 59 10.38 33.66 -29.65
CA PRO A 59 10.43 33.18 -28.28
C PRO A 59 11.91 32.98 -27.87
N TYR A 60 12.23 33.36 -26.62
CA TYR A 60 13.56 33.18 -26.02
C TYR A 60 13.53 32.09 -24.93
N PHE A 61 12.58 31.15 -25.01
CA PHE A 61 12.44 30.02 -24.12
C PHE A 61 12.08 28.76 -24.91
N THR A 62 12.36 27.61 -24.32
CA THR A 62 11.88 26.32 -24.80
C THR A 62 10.67 25.91 -23.97
N GLU A 63 9.60 25.48 -24.63
CA GLU A 63 8.42 24.96 -23.96
C GLU A 63 8.64 23.48 -23.53
N PHE A 64 8.43 23.20 -22.27
CA PHE A 64 8.40 21.84 -21.73
C PHE A 64 7.01 21.53 -21.20
N TRP A 65 6.30 20.67 -21.89
CA TRP A 65 4.97 20.23 -21.49
C TRP A 65 5.08 19.07 -20.50
N ALA A 66 4.86 19.34 -19.22
CA ALA A 66 4.82 18.34 -18.18
C ALA A 66 3.51 17.53 -18.20
N LEU A 67 2.40 18.17 -18.63
CA LEU A 67 1.10 17.55 -18.90
C LEU A 67 0.45 18.23 -20.10
N ARG A 68 -0.31 17.47 -20.89
CA ARG A 68 -1.03 18.00 -22.05
C ARG A 68 -2.27 17.20 -22.37
N GLY A 69 -3.44 17.87 -22.32
CA GLY A 69 -4.72 17.30 -22.72
C GLY A 69 -5.13 16.09 -21.87
N VAL A 70 -5.07 16.21 -20.55
CA VAL A 70 -5.47 15.16 -19.61
C VAL A 70 -6.91 15.38 -19.19
N ASP A 71 -7.78 14.35 -19.36
CA ASP A 71 -9.19 14.39 -19.08
C ASP A 71 -9.63 13.19 -18.26
N PHE A 72 -10.15 13.38 -17.04
CA PHE A 72 -10.78 12.33 -16.24
C PHE A 72 -11.65 12.89 -15.12
N THR A 73 -12.45 12.03 -14.53
CA THR A 73 -13.26 12.33 -13.33
C THR A 73 -13.02 11.26 -12.28
N ILE A 74 -13.09 11.64 -11.01
CA ILE A 74 -13.03 10.73 -9.86
C ILE A 74 -14.32 10.92 -9.06
N SER A 75 -15.02 9.82 -8.81
CA SER A 75 -16.25 9.82 -8.02
C SER A 75 -15.94 9.80 -6.52
N ARG A 76 -16.85 10.30 -5.69
CA ARG A 76 -16.71 10.19 -4.24
C ARG A 76 -16.72 8.73 -3.78
N GLY A 77 -15.83 8.40 -2.83
CA GLY A 77 -15.65 7.03 -2.33
C GLY A 77 -14.89 6.11 -3.28
N GLU A 78 -14.37 6.62 -4.40
CA GLU A 78 -13.56 5.85 -5.36
C GLU A 78 -12.07 5.91 -4.98
N THR A 79 -11.37 4.79 -5.11
CA THR A 79 -9.90 4.74 -4.99
C THR A 79 -9.27 4.63 -6.38
N VAL A 80 -8.60 5.70 -6.81
CA VAL A 80 -7.97 5.80 -8.13
C VAL A 80 -6.46 5.83 -8.03
N GLY A 81 -5.80 4.90 -8.74
CA GLY A 81 -4.35 4.86 -8.88
C GLY A 81 -3.85 5.68 -10.07
N ILE A 82 -2.82 6.49 -9.89
CA ILE A 82 -2.12 7.16 -10.99
C ILE A 82 -0.76 6.48 -11.15
N ILE A 83 -0.56 5.78 -12.27
CA ILE A 83 0.65 5.02 -12.54
C ILE A 83 1.43 5.62 -13.72
N GLY A 84 2.75 5.51 -13.69
CA GLY A 84 3.63 5.98 -14.76
C GLY A 84 5.08 6.07 -14.31
N ARG A 85 6.00 6.16 -15.28
CA ARG A 85 7.45 6.28 -15.03
C ARG A 85 7.79 7.62 -14.35
N ASN A 86 9.00 7.71 -13.80
CA ASN A 86 9.53 9.01 -13.34
C ASN A 86 9.57 10.01 -14.50
N GLY A 87 9.11 11.24 -14.24
CA GLY A 87 8.97 12.27 -15.28
C GLY A 87 7.72 12.16 -16.16
N SER A 88 6.76 11.24 -15.86
CA SER A 88 5.50 11.15 -16.63
C SER A 88 4.48 12.25 -16.34
N GLY A 89 4.72 13.12 -15.35
CA GLY A 89 3.84 14.23 -14.99
C GLY A 89 2.99 13.97 -13.72
N LYS A 90 3.15 12.84 -13.03
CA LYS A 90 2.35 12.47 -11.83
C LYS A 90 2.36 13.55 -10.74
N SER A 91 3.53 13.98 -10.29
CA SER A 91 3.65 14.99 -9.23
C SER A 91 3.08 16.35 -9.66
N THR A 92 3.22 16.72 -10.95
CA THR A 92 2.62 17.93 -11.51
C THR A 92 1.09 17.86 -11.49
N LEU A 93 0.51 16.69 -11.83
CA LEU A 93 -0.92 16.46 -11.76
C LEU A 93 -1.43 16.54 -10.31
N LEU A 94 -0.73 15.91 -9.37
CA LEU A 94 -1.10 15.98 -7.96
C LEU A 94 -1.08 17.39 -7.40
N GLN A 95 -0.04 18.18 -7.70
CA GLN A 95 0.05 19.57 -7.27
C GLN A 95 -1.12 20.41 -7.80
N MET A 96 -1.61 20.13 -9.01
CA MET A 96 -2.79 20.81 -9.55
C MET A 96 -4.10 20.35 -8.90
N ILE A 97 -4.25 19.04 -8.60
CA ILE A 97 -5.40 18.50 -7.84
C ILE A 97 -5.44 19.11 -6.43
N CYS A 98 -4.27 19.26 -5.78
CA CYS A 98 -4.16 19.90 -4.46
C CYS A 98 -4.26 21.43 -4.48
N GLY A 99 -4.37 22.05 -5.67
CA GLY A 99 -4.48 23.51 -5.81
C GLY A 99 -3.20 24.29 -5.55
N THR A 100 -2.04 23.61 -5.36
CA THR A 100 -0.73 24.25 -5.15
C THR A 100 -0.06 24.71 -6.44
N LEU A 101 -0.53 24.21 -7.58
CA LEU A 101 -0.05 24.58 -8.91
C LEU A 101 -1.19 24.92 -9.85
N THR A 102 -1.13 26.09 -10.51
CA THR A 102 -2.14 26.48 -11.49
C THR A 102 -1.87 25.84 -12.86
N PRO A 103 -2.88 25.35 -13.58
CA PRO A 103 -2.74 24.84 -14.94
C PRO A 103 -2.36 25.94 -15.93
N THR A 104 -1.77 25.56 -17.07
CA THR A 104 -1.52 26.44 -18.21
C THR A 104 -2.71 26.40 -19.17
N GLU A 105 -3.30 25.23 -19.35
CA GLU A 105 -4.49 24.99 -20.17
C GLU A 105 -5.45 24.07 -19.41
N GLY A 106 -6.75 24.16 -19.73
CA GLY A 106 -7.79 23.38 -19.10
C GLY A 106 -8.11 23.79 -17.67
N SER A 107 -8.79 22.91 -16.95
CA SER A 107 -9.19 23.15 -15.56
C SER A 107 -9.14 21.88 -14.71
N VAL A 108 -8.98 22.09 -13.41
CA VAL A 108 -9.14 21.05 -12.39
C VAL A 108 -10.04 21.60 -11.27
N GLU A 109 -11.07 20.84 -10.94
CA GLU A 109 -12.02 21.16 -9.88
C GLU A 109 -12.01 20.04 -8.86
N THR A 110 -11.85 20.38 -7.59
CA THR A 110 -11.90 19.45 -6.45
C THR A 110 -13.05 19.84 -5.52
N PHE A 111 -13.84 18.85 -5.08
CA PHE A 111 -15.03 19.06 -4.28
C PHE A 111 -14.84 18.44 -2.90
N GLY A 112 -14.78 19.26 -1.87
CA GLY A 112 -14.53 18.87 -0.48
C GLY A 112 -13.15 19.25 0.02
N ARG A 113 -12.80 18.77 1.21
CA ARG A 113 -11.49 19.03 1.83
C ARG A 113 -10.46 18.04 1.34
N VAL A 114 -9.36 18.56 0.80
CA VAL A 114 -8.24 17.78 0.29
C VAL A 114 -7.14 17.71 1.34
N ALA A 115 -6.75 16.50 1.72
CA ALA A 115 -5.54 16.25 2.49
C ALA A 115 -4.51 15.54 1.61
N ALA A 116 -3.28 16.02 1.60
CA ALA A 116 -2.23 15.52 0.71
C ALA A 116 -1.00 15.05 1.50
N LEU A 117 -0.55 13.83 1.22
CA LEU A 117 0.69 13.26 1.75
C LEU A 117 1.90 13.53 0.83
N LEU A 118 1.83 14.58 -0.01
CA LEU A 118 2.83 14.87 -1.05
C LEU A 118 4.18 15.34 -0.49
N GLU A 119 4.12 16.14 0.56
CA GLU A 119 5.30 16.77 1.17
C GLU A 119 5.15 16.72 2.69
N LEU A 120 5.21 15.52 3.26
CA LEU A 120 5.06 15.31 4.70
C LEU A 120 6.04 16.20 5.49
N GLY A 121 5.50 17.12 6.29
CA GLY A 121 6.28 18.03 7.12
C GLY A 121 6.80 19.30 6.46
N SER A 122 6.56 19.53 5.16
CA SER A 122 6.98 20.77 4.48
C SER A 122 6.31 22.04 5.03
N GLY A 123 5.13 21.90 5.61
CA GLY A 123 4.39 22.98 6.27
C GLY A 123 4.79 23.22 7.72
N PHE A 124 5.74 22.47 8.28
CA PHE A 124 6.15 22.61 9.66
C PHE A 124 7.13 23.77 9.83
N ASN A 125 6.92 24.58 10.88
CA ASN A 125 7.88 25.59 11.29
C ASN A 125 8.94 24.94 12.19
N PRO A 126 10.22 24.94 11.83
CA PRO A 126 11.29 24.30 12.61
C PRO A 126 11.46 24.87 14.03
N GLU A 127 11.11 26.13 14.22
CA GLU A 127 11.26 26.82 15.52
C GLU A 127 10.10 26.54 16.48
N PHE A 128 8.97 26.03 15.97
CA PHE A 128 7.80 25.68 16.78
C PHE A 128 7.93 24.28 17.34
N THR A 129 7.30 24.05 18.49
CA THR A 129 7.15 22.70 19.06
C THR A 129 6.31 21.81 18.17
N GLY A 130 6.37 20.49 18.41
CA GLY A 130 5.50 19.53 17.74
C GLY A 130 4.02 19.88 17.95
N ARG A 131 3.64 20.22 19.19
CA ARG A 131 2.29 20.68 19.54
C ARG A 131 1.85 21.87 18.70
N GLU A 132 2.64 22.92 18.66
CA GLU A 132 2.30 24.14 17.89
C GLU A 132 2.19 23.85 16.39
N ASN A 133 3.05 22.98 15.86
CA ASN A 133 2.97 22.55 14.48
C ASN A 133 1.72 21.71 14.17
N VAL A 134 1.22 20.90 15.12
CA VAL A 134 -0.06 20.18 14.96
C VAL A 134 -1.19 21.20 14.76
N PHE A 135 -1.31 22.22 15.62
CA PHE A 135 -2.35 23.24 15.48
C PHE A 135 -2.20 24.08 14.21
N LEU A 136 -0.97 24.44 13.85
CA LEU A 136 -0.68 25.18 12.62
C LEU A 136 -1.13 24.41 11.38
N ASN A 137 -0.71 23.14 11.26
CA ASN A 137 -1.05 22.33 10.10
C ASN A 137 -2.52 21.94 10.04
N ALA A 138 -3.13 21.61 11.17
CA ALA A 138 -4.58 21.36 11.23
C ALA A 138 -5.37 22.58 10.75
N SER A 139 -4.95 23.80 11.14
CA SER A 139 -5.55 25.05 10.67
C SER A 139 -5.39 25.26 9.17
N VAL A 140 -4.21 24.97 8.60
CA VAL A 140 -3.96 25.01 7.15
C VAL A 140 -4.86 24.03 6.40
N LEU A 141 -5.13 22.87 7.00
CA LEU A 141 -6.04 21.86 6.46
C LEU A 141 -7.52 22.14 6.73
N GLY A 142 -7.85 23.32 7.29
CA GLY A 142 -9.22 23.80 7.47
C GLY A 142 -9.91 23.32 8.74
N GLN A 143 -9.18 22.79 9.73
CA GLN A 143 -9.72 22.52 11.06
C GLN A 143 -9.66 23.76 11.95
N ASP A 144 -10.69 23.99 12.73
CA ASP A 144 -10.63 25.00 13.79
C ASP A 144 -9.85 24.49 15.01
N ARG A 145 -9.49 25.43 15.90
CA ARG A 145 -8.72 25.12 17.10
C ARG A 145 -9.43 24.13 18.03
N GLY A 146 -10.75 24.24 18.16
CA GLY A 146 -11.54 23.36 19.03
C GLY A 146 -11.59 21.91 18.50
N GLN A 147 -11.73 21.75 17.19
CA GLN A 147 -11.65 20.45 16.53
C GLN A 147 -10.27 19.82 16.72
N THR A 148 -9.22 20.59 16.51
CA THR A 148 -7.83 20.12 16.72
C THR A 148 -7.59 19.72 18.17
N GLU A 149 -8.10 20.47 19.15
CA GLU A 149 -7.95 20.16 20.58
C GLU A 149 -8.64 18.84 20.96
N GLN A 150 -9.81 18.55 20.37
CA GLN A 150 -10.51 17.28 20.58
C GLN A 150 -9.79 16.06 20.01
N CYS A 151 -9.06 16.22 18.91
CA CYS A 151 -8.32 15.11 18.29
C CYS A 151 -6.83 15.07 18.68
N PHE A 152 -6.31 16.08 19.41
CA PHE A 152 -4.89 16.21 19.73
C PHE A 152 -4.32 15.00 20.46
N ALA A 153 -5.03 14.44 21.44
CA ALA A 153 -4.59 13.25 22.16
C ALA A 153 -4.40 12.04 21.21
N ARG A 154 -5.31 11.86 20.25
CA ARG A 154 -5.24 10.80 19.24
C ARG A 154 -4.09 11.03 18.26
N ILE A 155 -3.85 12.30 17.88
CA ILE A 155 -2.70 12.68 17.03
C ILE A 155 -1.39 12.33 17.74
N ALA A 156 -1.27 12.69 19.03
CA ALA A 156 -0.07 12.42 19.82
C ALA A 156 0.18 10.91 19.97
N GLU A 157 -0.86 10.13 20.29
CA GLU A 157 -0.81 8.67 20.38
C GLU A 157 -0.46 8.02 19.04
N PHE A 158 -1.03 8.53 17.93
CA PHE A 158 -0.71 8.02 16.60
C PHE A 158 0.74 8.31 16.22
N ALA A 159 1.24 9.51 16.48
CA ALA A 159 2.61 9.91 16.15
C ALA A 159 3.66 9.13 16.96
N ASP A 160 3.34 8.78 18.22
CA ASP A 160 4.19 7.99 19.12
C ASP A 160 5.63 8.53 19.19
N ILE A 161 5.75 9.83 19.50
CA ILE A 161 7.04 10.53 19.66
C ILE A 161 7.29 11.00 21.10
N GLY A 162 6.40 10.69 22.03
CA GLY A 162 6.55 10.97 23.46
C GLY A 162 6.78 12.45 23.79
N ASP A 163 7.69 12.72 24.71
CA ASP A 163 7.99 14.07 25.21
C ASP A 163 8.57 15.02 24.16
N PHE A 164 9.01 14.50 23.00
CA PHE A 164 9.46 15.35 21.90
C PHE A 164 8.36 16.26 21.37
N LEU A 165 7.10 15.92 21.61
CA LEU A 165 5.97 16.73 21.18
C LEU A 165 6.02 18.19 21.72
N GLU A 166 6.65 18.37 22.87
CA GLU A 166 6.85 19.70 23.52
C GLU A 166 8.20 20.34 23.13
N GLN A 167 8.99 19.70 22.26
CA GLN A 167 10.27 20.23 21.80
C GLN A 167 10.16 20.86 20.40
N PRO A 168 11.03 21.82 20.05
CA PRO A 168 11.06 22.37 18.69
C PRO A 168 11.35 21.32 17.64
N VAL A 169 10.61 21.39 16.52
CA VAL A 169 10.67 20.38 15.43
C VAL A 169 12.07 20.29 14.80
N LYS A 170 12.87 21.35 14.83
CA LYS A 170 14.28 21.30 14.39
C LYS A 170 15.14 20.26 15.13
N THR A 171 14.72 19.79 16.29
CA THR A 171 15.42 18.73 17.05
C THR A 171 14.99 17.33 16.64
N TYR A 172 13.97 17.19 15.78
CA TYR A 172 13.40 15.91 15.38
C TYR A 172 14.30 15.18 14.38
N SER A 173 14.31 13.86 14.46
CA SER A 173 14.76 13.05 13.34
C SER A 173 13.76 13.15 12.19
N SER A 174 14.22 12.84 10.96
CA SER A 174 13.31 12.79 9.79
C SER A 174 12.12 11.84 10.01
N GLY A 175 12.35 10.71 10.69
CA GLY A 175 11.29 9.76 11.03
C GLY A 175 10.25 10.35 11.99
N MET A 176 10.67 11.07 13.04
CA MET A 176 9.74 11.73 13.97
C MET A 176 8.93 12.82 13.28
N LEU A 177 9.57 13.62 12.43
CA LEU A 177 8.89 14.64 11.64
C LEU A 177 7.76 14.03 10.79
N MET A 178 8.08 12.94 10.09
CA MET A 178 7.14 12.23 9.23
C MET A 178 6.01 11.57 10.01
N ARG A 179 6.30 10.98 11.19
CA ARG A 179 5.29 10.42 12.08
C ARG A 179 4.29 11.47 12.52
N LEU A 180 4.77 12.64 12.96
CA LEU A 180 3.90 13.72 13.38
C LEU A 180 3.07 14.29 12.22
N ALA A 181 3.68 14.52 11.06
CA ALA A 181 3.00 15.05 9.87
C ALA A 181 1.89 14.09 9.39
N PHE A 182 2.18 12.79 9.34
CA PHE A 182 1.17 11.79 8.98
C PHE A 182 0.06 11.73 10.02
N ALA A 183 0.39 11.77 11.32
CA ALA A 183 -0.59 11.74 12.39
C ALA A 183 -1.59 12.91 12.30
N VAL A 184 -1.13 14.11 11.96
CA VAL A 184 -2.02 15.26 11.73
C VAL A 184 -2.97 14.96 10.57
N ILE A 185 -2.46 14.55 9.42
CA ILE A 185 -3.26 14.26 8.22
C ILE A 185 -4.27 13.14 8.48
N ALA A 186 -3.89 12.10 9.22
CA ALA A 186 -4.76 10.99 9.57
C ALA A 186 -5.95 11.36 10.47
N HIS A 187 -5.88 12.50 11.15
CA HIS A 187 -6.94 12.97 12.07
C HIS A 187 -7.65 14.24 11.60
N VAL A 188 -7.31 14.73 10.40
CA VAL A 188 -8.08 15.78 9.73
C VAL A 188 -9.27 15.13 9.02
N ASP A 189 -10.43 15.79 9.14
CA ASP A 189 -11.65 15.40 8.46
C ASP A 189 -11.54 15.77 6.95
N ALA A 190 -11.01 14.85 6.15
CA ALA A 190 -10.79 15.02 4.72
C ALA A 190 -11.82 14.24 3.89
N ASP A 191 -12.26 14.82 2.76
CA ASP A 191 -13.13 14.16 1.78
C ASP A 191 -12.30 13.44 0.70
N LEU A 192 -11.11 13.99 0.39
CA LEU A 192 -10.17 13.48 -0.60
C LEU A 192 -8.78 13.37 0.02
N LEU A 193 -8.21 12.17 -0.01
CA LEU A 193 -6.84 11.90 0.42
C LEU A 193 -5.96 11.66 -0.81
N VAL A 194 -4.93 12.48 -0.96
CA VAL A 194 -3.93 12.33 -2.01
C VAL A 194 -2.67 11.71 -1.42
N VAL A 195 -2.31 10.54 -1.92
CA VAL A 195 -1.21 9.71 -1.40
C VAL A 195 -0.15 9.54 -2.49
N ASP A 196 1.07 9.97 -2.20
CA ASP A 196 2.24 9.72 -3.06
C ASP A 196 3.06 8.54 -2.53
N GLU A 197 4.02 8.06 -3.30
CA GLU A 197 4.95 6.95 -3.00
C GLU A 197 5.58 6.99 -1.60
N ALA A 198 5.47 8.11 -0.90
CA ALA A 198 6.06 8.39 0.42
C ALA A 198 5.49 7.58 1.60
N LEU A 199 4.59 6.60 1.39
CA LEU A 199 4.09 5.75 2.48
C LEU A 199 5.15 4.83 3.10
N SER A 200 6.31 4.66 2.47
CA SER A 200 7.45 3.89 3.02
C SER A 200 8.30 4.74 3.98
N VAL A 201 7.64 5.50 4.87
CA VAL A 201 8.28 6.45 5.78
C VAL A 201 8.24 5.94 7.22
N GLY A 202 9.39 6.04 7.89
CA GLY A 202 9.54 5.59 9.26
C GLY A 202 9.98 4.13 9.37
N ASP A 203 9.72 3.53 10.51
CA ASP A 203 9.97 2.10 10.72
C ASP A 203 8.79 1.24 10.23
N ALA A 204 8.99 -0.09 10.29
CA ALA A 204 8.02 -1.06 9.82
C ALA A 204 6.67 -0.96 10.55
N TYR A 205 6.69 -0.71 11.85
CA TYR A 205 5.46 -0.62 12.64
C TYR A 205 4.64 0.61 12.24
N PHE A 206 5.31 1.75 12.08
CA PHE A 206 4.63 2.97 11.67
C PHE A 206 4.08 2.86 10.24
N THR A 207 4.81 2.25 9.32
CA THR A 207 4.34 1.98 7.95
C THR A 207 3.05 1.13 7.97
N GLN A 208 3.00 0.08 8.79
CA GLN A 208 1.80 -0.75 8.94
C GLN A 208 0.63 0.04 9.55
N LYS A 209 0.90 0.93 10.53
CA LYS A 209 -0.10 1.81 11.13
C LYS A 209 -0.70 2.77 10.09
N CYS A 210 0.15 3.37 9.24
CA CYS A 210 -0.28 4.19 8.11
C CYS A 210 -1.14 3.40 7.11
N MET A 211 -0.75 2.17 6.78
CA MET A 211 -1.51 1.33 5.85
C MET A 211 -2.87 0.89 6.40
N ARG A 212 -2.98 0.62 7.72
CA ARG A 212 -4.28 0.37 8.35
C ARG A 212 -5.20 1.58 8.27
N PHE A 213 -4.68 2.76 8.62
CA PHE A 213 -5.42 4.00 8.48
C PHE A 213 -5.90 4.20 7.04
N LEU A 214 -5.01 4.06 6.05
CA LEU A 214 -5.36 4.22 4.64
C LEU A 214 -6.48 3.27 4.21
N ARG A 215 -6.40 1.99 4.59
CA ARG A 215 -7.44 0.99 4.27
C ARG A 215 -8.78 1.30 4.94
N GLU A 216 -8.76 1.82 6.16
CA GLU A 216 -9.99 2.23 6.83
C GLU A 216 -10.59 3.47 6.16
N PHE A 217 -9.76 4.46 5.80
CA PHE A 217 -10.20 5.65 5.07
C PHE A 217 -10.80 5.30 3.70
N MET A 218 -10.20 4.35 2.96
CA MET A 218 -10.69 3.89 1.66
C MET A 218 -12.10 3.30 1.69
N LYS A 219 -12.61 2.87 2.84
CA LYS A 219 -13.99 2.35 2.94
C LYS A 219 -15.05 3.43 2.76
N THR A 220 -14.74 4.67 3.09
CA THR A 220 -15.71 5.80 3.11
C THR A 220 -15.24 7.02 2.36
N GLY A 221 -13.92 7.26 2.29
CA GLY A 221 -13.28 8.41 1.68
C GLY A 221 -12.88 8.17 0.22
N THR A 222 -12.56 9.26 -0.47
CA THR A 222 -12.00 9.21 -1.84
C THR A 222 -10.49 9.24 -1.76
N VAL A 223 -9.79 8.37 -2.51
CA VAL A 223 -8.33 8.30 -2.49
C VAL A 223 -7.75 8.43 -3.90
N VAL A 224 -6.78 9.31 -4.04
CA VAL A 224 -5.89 9.36 -5.21
C VAL A 224 -4.53 8.83 -4.80
N PHE A 225 -4.21 7.63 -5.25
CA PHE A 225 -2.97 6.93 -4.93
C PHE A 225 -1.99 6.98 -6.09
N VAL A 226 -0.81 7.56 -5.88
CA VAL A 226 0.20 7.70 -6.92
C VAL A 226 1.38 6.80 -6.64
N SER A 227 1.74 5.97 -7.61
CA SER A 227 2.88 5.07 -7.50
C SER A 227 3.48 4.72 -8.86
N HIS A 228 4.75 4.30 -8.84
CA HIS A 228 5.38 3.60 -9.95
C HIS A 228 5.27 2.07 -9.80
N ASP A 229 4.80 1.58 -8.66
CA ASP A 229 4.61 0.16 -8.35
C ASP A 229 3.22 -0.31 -8.79
N ALA A 230 3.17 -1.04 -9.89
CA ALA A 230 1.94 -1.59 -10.45
C ALA A 230 1.25 -2.56 -9.48
N GLY A 231 2.01 -3.30 -8.67
CA GLY A 231 1.46 -4.21 -7.67
C GLY A 231 0.70 -3.47 -6.57
N ALA A 232 1.24 -2.35 -6.08
CA ALA A 232 0.58 -1.49 -5.10
C ALA A 232 -0.73 -0.91 -5.66
N VAL A 233 -0.70 -0.36 -6.89
CA VAL A 233 -1.89 0.20 -7.54
C VAL A 233 -2.95 -0.88 -7.77
N GLN A 234 -2.55 -2.07 -8.27
CA GLN A 234 -3.49 -3.17 -8.51
C GLN A 234 -4.15 -3.69 -7.23
N SER A 235 -3.45 -3.62 -6.09
CA SER A 235 -3.93 -4.16 -4.81
C SER A 235 -4.80 -3.18 -4.02
N LEU A 236 -4.59 -1.88 -4.20
CA LEU A 236 -5.25 -0.84 -3.41
C LEU A 236 -6.32 -0.08 -4.18
N CYS A 237 -6.27 -0.05 -5.52
CA CYS A 237 -7.11 0.82 -6.31
C CYS A 237 -8.15 0.03 -7.12
N ASP A 238 -9.35 0.58 -7.21
CA ASP A 238 -10.44 0.05 -8.07
C ASP A 238 -10.17 0.35 -9.54
N ARG A 239 -9.69 1.57 -9.80
CA ARG A 239 -9.39 2.09 -11.13
C ARG A 239 -7.99 2.68 -11.17
N ALA A 240 -7.37 2.67 -12.35
CA ALA A 240 -6.07 3.30 -12.57
C ALA A 240 -6.09 4.22 -13.80
N ILE A 241 -5.20 5.20 -13.76
CA ILE A 241 -4.88 6.13 -14.84
C ILE A 241 -3.39 6.00 -15.13
N TRP A 242 -3.04 5.65 -16.37
CA TRP A 242 -1.66 5.56 -16.80
C TRP A 242 -1.22 6.83 -17.51
N LEU A 243 -0.21 7.49 -16.94
CA LEU A 243 0.45 8.66 -17.53
C LEU A 243 1.79 8.28 -18.14
N ASN A 244 2.04 8.73 -19.36
CA ASN A 244 3.33 8.60 -20.02
C ASN A 244 3.67 9.91 -20.76
N GLN A 245 4.85 10.46 -20.51
CA GLN A 245 5.33 11.70 -21.13
C GLN A 245 4.32 12.85 -21.12
N GLY A 246 3.64 13.03 -20.00
CA GLY A 246 2.66 14.10 -19.79
C GLY A 246 1.29 13.87 -20.43
N GLN A 247 1.02 12.71 -21.01
CA GLN A 247 -0.26 12.36 -21.62
C GLN A 247 -0.90 11.15 -20.91
N MET A 248 -2.22 11.11 -20.92
CA MET A 248 -2.97 9.94 -20.46
C MET A 248 -3.00 8.89 -21.57
N VAL A 249 -2.39 7.72 -21.28
CA VAL A 249 -2.32 6.59 -22.22
C VAL A 249 -3.54 5.68 -22.10
N ALA A 250 -3.93 5.36 -20.86
CA ALA A 250 -5.07 4.51 -20.57
C ALA A 250 -5.70 4.87 -19.23
N GLN A 251 -6.99 4.57 -19.09
CA GLN A 251 -7.71 4.58 -17.82
C GLN A 251 -8.73 3.44 -17.80
N GLY A 252 -9.00 2.88 -16.63
CA GLY A 252 -9.94 1.77 -16.47
C GLY A 252 -9.68 0.96 -15.22
N ALA A 253 -10.18 -0.28 -15.14
CA ALA A 253 -9.93 -1.16 -14.01
C ALA A 253 -8.43 -1.30 -13.73
N ALA A 254 -8.02 -1.18 -12.45
CA ALA A 254 -6.62 -1.12 -12.05
C ALA A 254 -5.80 -2.28 -12.61
N LYS A 255 -6.34 -3.51 -12.58
CA LYS A 255 -5.66 -4.70 -13.11
C LYS A 255 -5.29 -4.54 -14.59
N GLY A 256 -6.26 -4.18 -15.45
CA GLY A 256 -6.02 -4.08 -16.89
C GLY A 256 -5.05 -2.97 -17.28
N VAL A 257 -5.12 -1.81 -16.61
CA VAL A 257 -4.21 -0.69 -16.85
C VAL A 257 -2.79 -1.02 -16.37
N CYS A 258 -2.64 -1.68 -15.21
CA CYS A 258 -1.34 -2.11 -14.69
C CYS A 258 -0.69 -3.18 -15.59
N GLU A 259 -1.46 -4.12 -16.13
CA GLU A 259 -0.95 -5.11 -17.09
C GLU A 259 -0.41 -4.46 -18.38
N GLN A 260 -1.15 -3.48 -18.94
CA GLN A 260 -0.70 -2.72 -20.11
C GLN A 260 0.59 -1.91 -19.80
N TYR A 261 0.64 -1.25 -18.63
CA TYR A 261 1.83 -0.53 -18.18
C TYR A 261 3.07 -1.45 -18.05
N LEU A 262 2.90 -2.63 -17.46
CA LEU A 262 3.97 -3.60 -17.34
C LEU A 262 4.44 -4.13 -18.70
N GLN A 263 3.52 -4.42 -19.63
CA GLN A 263 3.86 -4.81 -21.00
C GLN A 263 4.71 -3.75 -21.71
N ASP A 264 4.36 -2.46 -21.58
CA ASP A 264 5.14 -1.35 -22.14
C ASP A 264 6.54 -1.27 -21.53
N LEU A 265 6.65 -1.44 -20.20
CA LEU A 265 7.94 -1.48 -19.50
C LEU A 265 8.86 -2.59 -20.03
N PHE A 266 8.33 -3.79 -20.27
CA PHE A 266 9.10 -4.92 -20.78
C PHE A 266 9.51 -4.73 -22.24
N ASN A 267 8.61 -4.22 -23.08
CA ASN A 267 8.90 -3.96 -24.49
C ASN A 267 9.99 -2.89 -24.66
N THR A 268 10.04 -1.90 -23.76
CA THR A 268 11.05 -0.83 -23.79
C THR A 268 12.44 -1.30 -23.34
N LYS A 269 12.52 -2.30 -22.43
CA LYS A 269 13.80 -2.88 -21.96
C LYS A 269 14.38 -3.92 -22.92
N GLY A 270 13.57 -4.49 -23.81
CA GLY A 270 13.93 -5.55 -24.77
C GLY A 270 14.46 -5.06 -26.11
N GLY A 271 15.03 -3.85 -26.22
CA GLY A 271 15.80 -3.37 -27.37
C GLY A 271 15.14 -3.62 -28.74
N GLY A 272 14.02 -2.97 -29.05
CA GLY A 272 13.42 -3.01 -30.37
C GLY A 272 12.36 -1.95 -30.51
N ALA A 273 12.76 -0.77 -31.00
CA ALA A 273 11.85 0.32 -31.33
C ALA A 273 10.82 -0.17 -32.36
N ARG A 274 9.60 -0.44 -31.93
CA ARG A 274 8.40 -0.38 -32.78
C ARG A 274 7.50 0.72 -32.24
N SER A 275 7.60 1.86 -32.89
CA SER A 275 6.62 2.95 -32.86
C SER A 275 5.24 2.36 -33.11
N ILE A 276 4.37 2.35 -32.09
CA ILE A 276 2.96 2.11 -32.29
C ILE A 276 2.34 3.45 -32.64
N ALA A 277 1.91 3.56 -33.89
CA ALA A 277 1.18 4.69 -34.42
C ALA A 277 -0.11 4.98 -33.61
N PRO A 278 -0.52 6.27 -33.49
CA PRO A 278 -1.73 6.64 -32.78
C PRO A 278 -2.96 6.33 -33.66
N GLY A 279 -3.63 5.22 -33.38
CA GLY A 279 -4.84 4.89 -34.12
C GLY A 279 -5.53 3.62 -33.59
N LEU A 280 -6.10 3.71 -32.39
CA LEU A 280 -7.15 2.79 -31.93
C LEU A 280 -7.96 3.48 -30.82
N ARG A 281 -8.67 4.53 -31.21
CA ARG A 281 -9.88 4.98 -30.51
C ARG A 281 -11.04 4.11 -31.01
N GLN A 282 -11.88 3.68 -30.07
CA GLN A 282 -13.11 2.92 -30.23
C GLN A 282 -12.92 1.40 -30.26
N VAL A 283 -13.05 0.76 -29.08
CA VAL A 283 -13.95 -0.37 -28.81
C VAL A 283 -14.01 -0.56 -27.29
N ALA A 284 -14.98 0.01 -26.61
CA ALA A 284 -15.43 -0.44 -25.29
C ALA A 284 -16.79 0.16 -24.96
N GLN A 285 -17.75 -0.09 -25.81
CA GLN A 285 -19.17 -0.09 -25.45
C GLN A 285 -19.77 -1.22 -26.27
N VAL A 286 -19.92 -2.38 -25.71
CA VAL A 286 -20.90 -3.44 -25.95
C VAL A 286 -20.40 -4.69 -25.24
N ALA A 287 -21.03 -5.07 -24.16
CA ALA A 287 -21.33 -6.45 -23.78
C ALA A 287 -21.77 -6.54 -22.32
N THR A 288 -22.92 -6.02 -22.03
CA THR A 288 -23.78 -6.61 -21.02
C THR A 288 -24.94 -7.23 -21.83
N THR A 289 -24.89 -8.52 -22.02
CA THR A 289 -26.07 -9.43 -22.12
C THR A 289 -25.62 -10.79 -22.68
N GLU A 290 -26.14 -11.84 -22.03
CA GLU A 290 -26.08 -13.24 -22.45
C GLU A 290 -24.81 -14.05 -22.21
N VAL A 291 -24.71 -14.69 -21.03
CA VAL A 291 -24.41 -16.13 -20.96
C VAL A 291 -25.24 -16.76 -19.83
N ALA A 292 -26.40 -17.19 -20.14
CA ALA A 292 -27.10 -18.27 -19.44
C ALA A 292 -27.23 -19.46 -20.40
N LYS A 293 -26.88 -20.64 -19.87
CA LYS A 293 -27.07 -21.99 -20.48
C LYS A 293 -25.95 -22.47 -21.42
N VAL A 294 -25.06 -23.27 -20.90
CA VAL A 294 -24.86 -24.67 -21.33
C VAL A 294 -24.33 -25.47 -20.12
N VAL A 295 -25.20 -26.28 -19.55
CA VAL A 295 -24.82 -27.42 -18.67
C VAL A 295 -24.64 -28.61 -19.61
N GLY A 296 -23.47 -29.20 -19.60
CA GLY A 296 -23.16 -30.42 -20.36
C GLY A 296 -22.10 -31.25 -19.66
N ASN A 297 -22.50 -32.40 -19.18
CA ASN A 297 -21.75 -33.48 -18.54
C ASN A 297 -20.37 -33.73 -19.15
N THR A 298 -19.33 -33.83 -18.28
CA THR A 298 -18.15 -34.66 -18.56
C THR A 298 -17.70 -35.36 -17.27
N PRO A 299 -17.29 -36.65 -17.31
CA PRO A 299 -17.13 -37.50 -16.14
C PRO A 299 -15.80 -37.25 -15.41
N ALA A 300 -15.83 -37.48 -14.11
CA ALA A 300 -14.69 -37.48 -13.22
C ALA A 300 -13.66 -38.55 -13.63
N LEU A 301 -12.43 -38.13 -13.91
CA LEU A 301 -11.27 -39.00 -14.02
C LEU A 301 -10.64 -39.14 -12.62
N THR A 302 -10.89 -40.27 -12.01
CA THR A 302 -10.19 -40.74 -10.81
C THR A 302 -8.81 -41.20 -11.22
N ILE A 303 -7.75 -40.58 -10.73
CA ILE A 303 -6.37 -41.09 -10.89
C ILE A 303 -5.97 -41.81 -9.61
N ASP A 304 -5.95 -43.13 -9.69
CA ASP A 304 -5.36 -44.01 -8.67
C ASP A 304 -3.84 -43.91 -8.67
N PHE A 305 -3.26 -43.52 -7.56
CA PHE A 305 -1.85 -43.65 -7.29
C PHE A 305 -1.52 -45.06 -6.80
N ALA A 306 -1.18 -45.96 -7.74
CA ALA A 306 -0.58 -47.25 -7.40
C ALA A 306 0.94 -47.09 -7.31
N ALA A 307 1.47 -47.52 -6.18
CA ALA A 307 2.92 -47.66 -5.94
C ALA A 307 3.55 -48.66 -6.87
N SER A 308 4.69 -48.34 -7.44
CA SER A 308 5.58 -49.29 -8.12
C SER A 308 7.07 -49.01 -7.84
N PRO A 309 7.94 -50.02 -7.87
CA PRO A 309 9.08 -50.12 -6.96
C PRO A 309 10.39 -49.49 -7.49
N ALA A 310 11.29 -49.28 -6.55
CA ALA A 310 12.60 -48.68 -6.69
C ALA A 310 13.42 -49.29 -7.82
N SER A 311 13.79 -48.49 -8.80
CA SER A 311 14.95 -48.71 -9.67
C SER A 311 16.06 -47.71 -9.30
N LYS A 312 17.26 -48.25 -9.05
CA LYS A 312 18.47 -47.49 -8.75
C LYS A 312 18.71 -46.45 -9.85
N VAL A 313 18.72 -45.19 -9.45
CA VAL A 313 19.23 -44.10 -10.30
C VAL A 313 20.59 -43.70 -9.74
N GLU A 314 21.57 -43.77 -10.59
CA GLU A 314 22.92 -43.26 -10.35
C GLU A 314 22.86 -41.79 -9.94
N SER A 315 23.68 -41.47 -8.95
CA SER A 315 23.82 -40.14 -8.38
C SER A 315 24.28 -39.11 -9.42
N SER A 316 23.37 -38.35 -9.96
CA SER A 316 23.68 -37.06 -10.57
C SER A 316 24.12 -36.08 -9.48
N PRO A 317 25.08 -35.18 -9.74
CA PRO A 317 25.56 -34.27 -8.70
C PRO A 317 24.40 -33.43 -8.15
N SER A 318 24.20 -33.56 -6.86
CA SER A 318 23.28 -32.74 -6.08
C SER A 318 23.60 -31.28 -6.34
N CYS A 319 22.57 -30.53 -6.73
CA CYS A 319 22.62 -29.08 -6.83
C CYS A 319 22.60 -28.46 -5.42
N ASP A 320 23.53 -28.96 -4.59
CA ASP A 320 23.78 -28.43 -3.25
C ASP A 320 25.07 -27.66 -3.29
N SER A 321 24.99 -26.39 -2.99
CA SER A 321 26.04 -25.59 -2.38
C SER A 321 26.30 -24.18 -2.93
N ASN A 322 25.54 -23.61 -3.87
CA ASN A 322 25.90 -22.25 -4.30
C ASN A 322 24.73 -21.23 -4.35
N HIS A 323 23.54 -21.55 -3.80
CA HIS A 323 22.40 -20.62 -3.78
C HIS A 323 22.00 -20.14 -2.36
N GLN A 324 22.86 -20.29 -1.35
CA GLN A 324 22.55 -19.86 0.03
C GLN A 324 22.60 -18.35 0.27
N SER A 325 22.94 -17.52 -0.69
CA SER A 325 23.08 -16.07 -0.47
C SER A 325 21.85 -15.24 -0.82
N GLY A 326 20.73 -15.83 -1.19
CA GLY A 326 19.71 -15.11 -1.96
C GLY A 326 18.46 -14.62 -1.26
N ASN A 327 18.01 -15.21 -0.16
CA ASN A 327 16.73 -14.79 0.47
C ASN A 327 16.85 -14.83 2.00
N ARG A 328 17.63 -13.91 2.57
CA ARG A 328 17.87 -13.81 4.01
C ARG A 328 16.82 -12.94 4.67
N MET A 329 16.21 -13.45 5.73
CA MET A 329 15.17 -12.77 6.51
C MET A 329 15.56 -12.65 7.98
N ARG A 330 15.15 -11.55 8.63
CA ARG A 330 15.42 -11.26 10.04
C ARG A 330 14.10 -10.95 10.75
N PRO A 331 13.67 -11.72 11.77
CA PRO A 331 12.60 -11.33 12.65
C PRO A 331 13.08 -10.23 13.59
N MET A 332 12.20 -9.27 13.86
CA MET A 332 12.40 -8.25 14.90
C MET A 332 11.86 -8.78 16.25
N ALA A 333 12.00 -8.01 17.30
CA ALA A 333 11.44 -8.37 18.60
C ALA A 333 9.91 -8.35 18.58
N PHE A 334 9.28 -9.19 19.40
CA PHE A 334 7.84 -9.15 19.65
C PHE A 334 7.46 -7.79 20.26
N ASP A 335 6.45 -7.15 19.71
CA ASP A 335 5.97 -5.87 20.19
C ASP A 335 4.80 -6.06 21.16
N PHE A 336 5.07 -5.89 22.44
CA PHE A 336 4.06 -5.94 23.50
C PHE A 336 3.03 -4.79 23.42
N ALA A 337 3.42 -3.66 22.83
CA ALA A 337 2.59 -2.48 22.67
C ALA A 337 1.83 -2.47 21.34
N ALA A 338 1.97 -3.52 20.51
CA ALA A 338 1.27 -3.63 19.24
C ALA A 338 -0.24 -3.43 19.44
N GLU A 339 -0.84 -2.64 18.54
CA GLU A 339 -2.26 -2.33 18.57
C GLU A 339 -3.08 -3.62 18.55
N SER A 340 -3.97 -3.73 19.51
CA SER A 340 -4.82 -4.91 19.65
C SER A 340 -6.29 -4.53 19.82
N SER A 341 -7.16 -5.39 19.33
CA SER A 341 -8.63 -5.28 19.45
C SER A 341 -9.21 -6.62 19.85
N GLY A 342 -10.40 -6.62 20.44
CA GLY A 342 -11.11 -7.83 20.85
C GLY A 342 -11.98 -7.62 22.07
N ALA A 343 -12.74 -8.65 22.42
CA ALA A 343 -13.66 -8.65 23.57
C ALA A 343 -12.96 -8.85 24.93
N GLY A 344 -11.63 -9.14 24.93
CA GLY A 344 -10.92 -9.58 26.13
C GLY A 344 -11.14 -11.05 26.47
N GLY A 345 -10.63 -11.50 27.62
CA GLY A 345 -10.75 -12.89 28.10
C GLY A 345 -9.56 -13.78 27.81
N ALA A 346 -8.67 -13.39 26.91
CA ALA A 346 -7.33 -13.96 26.74
C ALA A 346 -6.39 -12.92 26.16
N ARG A 347 -5.09 -13.04 26.46
CA ARG A 347 -4.06 -12.13 26.03
C ARG A 347 -2.85 -12.86 25.44
N ILE A 348 -2.42 -12.45 24.26
CA ILE A 348 -1.18 -12.92 23.61
C ILE A 348 0.00 -12.28 24.35
N VAL A 349 0.93 -13.12 24.78
CA VAL A 349 2.09 -12.69 25.60
C VAL A 349 3.41 -12.84 24.87
N ASP A 350 3.44 -13.61 23.75
CA ASP A 350 4.66 -13.80 22.99
C ASP A 350 4.38 -14.37 21.60
N VAL A 351 5.14 -13.91 20.61
CA VAL A 351 5.13 -14.42 19.23
C VAL A 351 6.58 -14.53 18.76
N ARG A 352 7.05 -15.75 18.46
CA ARG A 352 8.44 -15.98 18.04
C ARG A 352 8.57 -17.03 16.95
N LEU A 353 9.67 -16.94 16.21
CA LEU A 353 10.09 -17.90 15.20
C LEU A 353 11.24 -18.77 15.72
N PHE A 354 11.15 -20.06 15.47
CA PHE A 354 12.12 -21.08 15.88
C PHE A 354 12.55 -21.91 14.68
N ASP A 355 13.76 -22.45 14.73
CA ASP A 355 14.25 -23.44 13.79
C ASP A 355 13.66 -24.84 14.06
N ALA A 356 14.08 -25.82 13.24
CA ALA A 356 13.63 -27.21 13.36
C ALA A 356 14.08 -27.89 14.68
N ILE A 357 15.09 -27.34 15.37
CA ILE A 357 15.61 -27.86 16.65
C ILE A 357 15.13 -27.05 17.86
N GLY A 358 14.25 -26.05 17.65
CA GLY A 358 13.62 -25.27 18.72
C GLY A 358 14.45 -24.10 19.23
N GLN A 359 15.49 -23.65 18.50
CA GLN A 359 16.22 -22.42 18.82
C GLN A 359 15.55 -21.20 18.20
N ALA A 360 15.51 -20.09 18.94
CA ALA A 360 14.96 -18.84 18.43
C ALA A 360 15.79 -18.33 17.25
N LEU A 361 15.14 -17.99 16.17
CA LEU A 361 15.79 -17.57 14.93
C LEU A 361 16.21 -16.09 14.99
N ALA A 362 17.52 -15.83 14.81
CA ALA A 362 18.02 -14.50 14.52
C ALA A 362 17.97 -14.18 13.01
N PHE A 363 18.06 -15.22 12.17
CA PHE A 363 17.94 -15.16 10.70
C PHE A 363 17.38 -16.48 10.19
N PHE A 364 16.69 -16.44 9.07
CA PHE A 364 16.22 -17.61 8.33
C PHE A 364 16.18 -17.29 6.83
N HIS A 365 16.02 -18.33 6.00
CA HIS A 365 16.01 -18.21 4.56
C HIS A 365 14.70 -18.71 3.95
N GLY A 366 14.34 -18.20 2.79
CA GLY A 366 13.26 -18.77 2.01
C GLY A 366 13.55 -20.23 1.67
N GLY A 367 12.56 -21.11 1.83
CA GLY A 367 12.71 -22.56 1.64
C GLY A 367 13.02 -23.34 2.91
N GLU A 368 13.44 -22.70 3.99
CA GLU A 368 13.67 -23.37 5.28
C GLU A 368 12.36 -23.76 5.97
N ILE A 369 12.40 -24.81 6.79
CA ILE A 369 11.30 -25.21 7.66
C ILE A 369 11.51 -24.50 8.99
N ILE A 370 10.52 -23.68 9.38
CA ILE A 370 10.52 -22.94 10.65
C ILE A 370 9.24 -23.21 11.43
N SER A 371 9.26 -22.90 12.71
CA SER A 371 8.08 -22.97 13.60
C SER A 371 7.75 -21.59 14.15
N LEU A 372 6.55 -21.08 13.87
CA LEU A 372 5.99 -19.91 14.53
C LEU A 372 5.26 -20.36 15.80
N GLN A 373 5.65 -19.84 16.96
CA GLN A 373 4.98 -20.07 18.23
C GLN A 373 4.27 -18.80 18.69
N ILE A 374 3.00 -18.98 19.10
CA ILE A 374 2.16 -17.94 19.69
C ILE A 374 1.79 -18.43 21.08
N ARG A 375 2.13 -17.64 22.12
CA ARG A 375 1.76 -17.91 23.51
C ARG A 375 0.71 -16.90 23.96
N ALA A 376 -0.37 -17.43 24.58
CA ALA A 376 -1.44 -16.63 25.14
C ALA A 376 -1.77 -17.09 26.55
N ILE A 377 -2.27 -16.20 27.37
CA ILE A 377 -2.78 -16.48 28.72
C ILE A 377 -4.26 -16.19 28.74
N THR A 378 -5.05 -17.13 29.28
CA THR A 378 -6.50 -16.98 29.46
C THR A 378 -6.79 -16.16 30.71
N GLU A 379 -7.66 -15.17 30.59
CA GLU A 379 -8.14 -14.32 31.68
C GLU A 379 -9.55 -14.73 32.15
N GLN A 380 -10.21 -15.57 31.35
CA GLN A 380 -11.48 -16.22 31.67
C GLN A 380 -11.47 -17.67 31.16
N GLU A 381 -12.47 -18.46 31.54
CA GLU A 381 -12.64 -19.79 30.99
C GLU A 381 -13.04 -19.71 29.51
N ILE A 382 -12.31 -20.45 28.66
CA ILE A 382 -12.52 -20.42 27.20
C ILE A 382 -12.76 -21.84 26.71
N PHE A 383 -13.92 -22.05 26.08
CA PHE A 383 -14.24 -23.29 25.39
C PHE A 383 -13.84 -23.18 23.91
N SER A 384 -13.15 -24.19 23.39
CA SER A 384 -12.68 -24.28 22.01
C SER A 384 -11.82 -23.07 21.59
N PRO A 385 -10.66 -22.80 22.25
CA PRO A 385 -9.79 -21.71 21.87
C PRO A 385 -9.21 -21.94 20.49
N ILE A 386 -9.23 -20.89 19.66
CA ILE A 386 -8.67 -20.85 18.32
C ILE A 386 -7.52 -19.83 18.32
N VAL A 387 -6.30 -20.29 18.09
CA VAL A 387 -5.15 -19.42 17.91
C VAL A 387 -4.77 -19.42 16.43
N GLY A 388 -4.47 -18.25 15.89
CA GLY A 388 -4.14 -18.12 14.48
C GLY A 388 -3.17 -16.98 14.19
N PHE A 389 -2.66 -16.96 12.97
CA PHE A 389 -1.81 -15.88 12.47
C PHE A 389 -2.09 -15.57 11.02
N TYR A 390 -1.72 -14.35 10.62
CA TYR A 390 -1.61 -13.93 9.23
C TYR A 390 -0.24 -13.30 8.98
N PHE A 391 0.38 -13.70 7.89
CA PHE A 391 1.60 -13.10 7.36
C PHE A 391 1.20 -12.06 6.32
N LYS A 392 1.69 -10.82 6.46
CA LYS A 392 1.31 -9.69 5.62
C LYS A 392 2.51 -9.07 4.95
N ASP A 393 2.31 -8.49 3.77
CA ASP A 393 3.28 -7.63 3.12
C ASP A 393 3.29 -6.21 3.72
N ARG A 394 4.17 -5.35 3.19
CA ARG A 394 4.28 -3.94 3.59
C ARG A 394 3.00 -3.12 3.35
N LEU A 395 2.13 -3.56 2.45
CA LEU A 395 0.84 -2.94 2.14
C LEU A 395 -0.30 -3.48 3.03
N GLY A 396 0.03 -4.39 3.96
CA GLY A 396 -0.93 -5.06 4.83
C GLY A 396 -1.79 -6.11 4.12
N GLN A 397 -1.40 -6.57 2.91
CA GLN A 397 -2.06 -7.70 2.24
C GLN A 397 -1.73 -9.00 2.95
N TYR A 398 -2.74 -9.84 3.13
CA TYR A 398 -2.56 -11.19 3.66
C TYR A 398 -1.90 -12.07 2.59
N LEU A 399 -0.68 -12.53 2.85
CA LEU A 399 0.03 -13.45 1.96
C LEU A 399 -0.35 -14.90 2.23
N PHE A 400 -0.37 -15.28 3.50
CA PHE A 400 -0.83 -16.59 3.98
C PHE A 400 -1.12 -16.50 5.47
N GLY A 401 -1.81 -17.52 6.01
CA GLY A 401 -2.11 -17.64 7.43
C GLY A 401 -2.65 -19.03 7.74
N ALA A 402 -2.73 -19.33 9.02
CA ALA A 402 -3.31 -20.57 9.53
C ALA A 402 -3.90 -20.36 10.94
N ASN A 403 -4.77 -21.28 11.35
CA ASN A 403 -5.28 -21.33 12.72
C ASN A 403 -5.41 -22.78 13.21
N THR A 404 -5.64 -22.92 14.50
CA THR A 404 -5.72 -24.24 15.16
C THR A 404 -7.10 -24.92 15.00
N HIS A 405 -8.13 -24.22 14.54
CA HIS A 405 -9.50 -24.72 14.48
C HIS A 405 -9.64 -26.04 13.71
N PRO A 406 -9.10 -26.21 12.47
CA PRO A 406 -9.30 -27.44 11.72
C PRO A 406 -8.75 -28.69 12.41
N LYS A 407 -7.71 -28.52 13.23
CA LYS A 407 -7.08 -29.64 13.95
C LYS A 407 -7.85 -30.05 15.21
N TYR A 408 -8.47 -29.09 15.87
CA TYR A 408 -9.15 -29.34 17.17
C TYR A 408 -10.68 -29.29 17.11
N GLN A 409 -11.26 -29.16 15.93
CA GLN A 409 -12.71 -29.10 15.74
C GLN A 409 -13.41 -30.35 16.25
N ALA A 410 -12.84 -31.56 16.03
CA ALA A 410 -13.40 -32.81 16.46
C ALA A 410 -13.20 -33.11 17.96
N SER A 411 -12.23 -32.48 18.61
CA SER A 411 -11.90 -32.65 20.04
C SER A 411 -11.54 -31.26 20.61
N PRO A 412 -12.56 -30.44 20.93
CA PRO A 412 -12.33 -29.08 21.44
C PRO A 412 -11.58 -29.12 22.78
N ILE A 413 -10.63 -28.19 22.92
CA ILE A 413 -9.89 -27.95 24.15
C ILE A 413 -10.70 -27.01 25.03
N GLN A 414 -10.68 -27.21 26.35
CA GLN A 414 -11.17 -26.26 27.33
C GLN A 414 -9.99 -25.66 28.07
N ALA A 415 -9.94 -24.35 28.16
CA ALA A 415 -8.89 -23.63 28.85
C ALA A 415 -9.45 -22.92 30.08
N ILE A 416 -8.84 -23.14 31.23
CA ILE A 416 -9.24 -22.51 32.51
C ILE A 416 -8.52 -21.14 32.66
N VAL A 417 -9.01 -20.34 33.59
CA VAL A 417 -8.43 -19.02 33.91
C VAL A 417 -6.96 -19.13 34.31
N GLY A 418 -6.11 -18.29 33.80
CA GLY A 418 -4.66 -18.25 34.06
C GLY A 418 -3.85 -19.33 33.33
N GLN A 419 -4.48 -20.16 32.52
CA GLN A 419 -3.77 -21.17 31.74
C GLN A 419 -3.02 -20.57 30.59
N GLN A 420 -1.76 -21.00 30.39
CA GLN A 420 -0.98 -20.65 29.23
C GLN A 420 -1.27 -21.60 28.07
N LEU A 421 -1.68 -21.04 26.94
CA LEU A 421 -1.85 -21.75 25.68
C LEU A 421 -0.65 -21.47 24.78
N THR A 422 -0.11 -22.51 24.14
CA THR A 422 0.97 -22.38 23.16
C THR A 422 0.54 -23.04 21.86
N ALA A 423 0.40 -22.26 20.80
CA ALA A 423 0.15 -22.76 19.46
C ALA A 423 1.46 -22.72 18.66
N SER A 424 1.78 -23.83 17.97
CA SER A 424 2.96 -23.95 17.13
C SER A 424 2.54 -24.27 15.69
N PHE A 425 3.02 -23.48 14.73
CA PHE A 425 2.77 -23.64 13.30
C PHE A 425 4.10 -23.90 12.59
N THR A 426 4.30 -25.10 12.12
CA THR A 426 5.52 -25.48 11.38
C THR A 426 5.22 -25.48 9.88
N PHE A 427 5.98 -24.72 9.12
CA PHE A 427 5.78 -24.55 7.69
C PHE A 427 7.10 -24.25 6.97
N GLN A 428 7.13 -24.51 5.66
CA GLN A 428 8.23 -24.11 4.80
C GLN A 428 8.06 -22.64 4.41
N VAL A 429 9.08 -21.82 4.69
CA VAL A 429 9.05 -20.38 4.40
C VAL A 429 9.04 -20.15 2.89
N PRO A 430 8.09 -19.40 2.33
CA PRO A 430 8.15 -19.01 0.94
C PRO A 430 9.33 -18.07 0.67
N HIS A 431 9.75 -17.97 -0.59
CA HIS A 431 10.68 -16.91 -0.99
C HIS A 431 9.94 -15.60 -1.07
N LEU A 432 10.39 -14.60 -0.31
CA LEU A 432 9.76 -13.29 -0.25
C LEU A 432 10.61 -12.25 -0.97
N PRO A 433 10.04 -11.33 -1.75
CA PRO A 433 10.74 -10.15 -2.26
C PRO A 433 11.42 -9.38 -1.13
N ARG A 434 12.45 -8.60 -1.47
CA ARG A 434 13.09 -7.70 -0.51
C ARG A 434 12.06 -6.70 0.02
N GLY A 435 11.98 -6.57 1.35
CA GLY A 435 11.03 -5.66 1.99
C GLY A 435 10.67 -6.06 3.40
N GLN A 436 9.72 -5.34 3.96
CA GLN A 436 9.23 -5.56 5.31
C GLN A 436 7.88 -6.28 5.26
N TYR A 437 7.72 -7.21 6.18
CA TYR A 437 6.55 -8.06 6.37
C TYR A 437 6.16 -8.04 7.83
N SER A 438 4.91 -8.36 8.12
CA SER A 438 4.45 -8.47 9.50
C SER A 438 3.61 -9.72 9.72
N ILE A 439 3.62 -10.19 10.97
CA ILE A 439 2.78 -11.29 11.45
C ILE A 439 1.78 -10.70 12.44
N SER A 440 0.50 -10.80 12.11
CA SER A 440 -0.58 -10.56 13.07
C SER A 440 -0.97 -11.89 13.73
N ALA A 441 -1.25 -11.84 15.02
CA ALA A 441 -1.64 -12.99 15.80
C ALA A 441 -3.01 -12.78 16.44
N ALA A 442 -3.79 -13.85 16.58
CA ALA A 442 -5.13 -13.78 17.13
C ALA A 442 -5.42 -14.95 18.07
N ILE A 443 -6.26 -14.70 19.07
CA ILE A 443 -6.91 -15.71 19.88
C ILE A 443 -8.42 -15.46 19.92
N ALA A 444 -9.18 -16.49 19.60
CA ALA A 444 -10.64 -16.49 19.55
C ALA A 444 -11.19 -17.76 20.20
N SER A 445 -12.51 -17.89 20.30
CA SER A 445 -13.18 -19.11 20.74
C SER A 445 -14.45 -19.37 19.94
N GLY A 446 -14.87 -20.63 19.83
CA GLY A 446 -16.07 -21.02 19.12
C GLY A 446 -15.81 -21.70 17.78
N GLY A 447 -16.68 -21.48 16.79
CA GLY A 447 -16.56 -22.04 15.45
C GLY A 447 -15.84 -21.09 14.48
N GLN A 448 -15.45 -21.60 13.31
CA GLN A 448 -14.74 -20.80 12.30
C GLN A 448 -15.59 -19.63 11.79
N ASP A 449 -16.87 -19.84 11.56
CA ASP A 449 -17.80 -18.83 11.01
C ASP A 449 -18.53 -18.01 12.09
N ASN A 450 -18.53 -18.51 13.33
CA ASN A 450 -19.15 -17.82 14.46
C ASN A 450 -18.23 -17.95 15.68
N HIS A 451 -17.31 -17.00 15.83
CA HIS A 451 -16.31 -16.97 16.89
C HIS A 451 -16.34 -15.64 17.65
N ILE A 452 -15.95 -15.71 18.92
CA ILE A 452 -15.69 -14.54 19.75
C ILE A 452 -14.20 -14.25 19.68
N MET A 453 -13.82 -13.08 19.15
CA MET A 453 -12.44 -12.64 19.12
C MET A 453 -12.04 -12.10 20.50
N HIS A 454 -11.16 -12.82 21.21
CA HIS A 454 -10.65 -12.37 22.51
C HIS A 454 -9.58 -11.33 22.37
N GLN A 455 -8.58 -11.58 21.51
CA GLN A 455 -7.59 -10.58 21.13
C GLN A 455 -7.13 -10.82 19.69
N TRP A 456 -7.10 -9.73 18.93
CA TRP A 456 -6.44 -9.62 17.65
C TRP A 456 -5.28 -8.64 17.80
N MET A 457 -4.06 -9.10 17.71
CA MET A 457 -2.86 -8.27 17.80
C MET A 457 -2.34 -8.02 16.39
N HIS A 458 -2.35 -6.76 16.00
CA HIS A 458 -1.85 -6.33 14.70
C HIS A 458 -0.32 -6.27 14.73
N ASP A 459 0.31 -6.82 13.69
CA ASP A 459 1.76 -6.68 13.46
C ASP A 459 2.63 -7.04 14.68
N ALA A 460 2.22 -8.09 15.39
CA ALA A 460 2.85 -8.58 16.61
C ALA A 460 4.35 -8.91 16.43
N LEU A 461 4.76 -9.29 15.22
CA LEU A 461 6.14 -9.57 14.87
C LEU A 461 6.42 -9.04 13.47
N VAL A 462 7.48 -8.25 13.31
CA VAL A 462 7.95 -7.79 12.00
C VAL A 462 9.09 -8.68 11.50
N VAL A 463 9.08 -8.97 10.21
CA VAL A 463 10.09 -9.75 9.49
C VAL A 463 10.64 -8.92 8.35
N GLU A 464 11.95 -8.74 8.29
CA GLU A 464 12.62 -8.02 7.22
C GLU A 464 13.30 -9.00 6.26
N SER A 465 12.92 -8.98 4.97
CA SER A 465 13.62 -9.69 3.90
C SER A 465 14.74 -8.81 3.35
N LEU A 466 15.99 -9.18 3.65
CA LEU A 466 17.19 -8.39 3.35
C LEU A 466 17.65 -8.56 1.91
N SER A 467 17.39 -9.73 1.33
CA SER A 467 17.79 -10.09 -0.04
C SER A 467 16.76 -11.01 -0.68
N SER A 468 16.61 -10.95 -1.99
CA SER A 468 15.71 -11.84 -2.73
C SER A 468 16.21 -12.04 -4.16
N HIS A 469 16.03 -13.24 -4.67
CA HIS A 469 16.20 -13.58 -6.10
C HIS A 469 14.90 -13.42 -6.88
N LEU A 470 13.78 -13.17 -6.21
CA LEU A 470 12.50 -12.95 -6.88
C LEU A 470 12.51 -11.60 -7.59
N THR A 471 12.30 -11.64 -8.88
CA THR A 471 12.13 -10.46 -9.72
C THR A 471 10.68 -10.11 -9.94
N MET A 472 9.76 -11.05 -9.71
CA MET A 472 8.33 -10.91 -9.95
C MET A 472 7.51 -11.73 -8.95
N GLY A 473 6.27 -11.24 -8.65
CA GLY A 473 5.32 -11.93 -7.78
C GLY A 473 5.41 -11.51 -6.31
N LEU A 474 4.33 -11.77 -5.57
CA LEU A 474 4.23 -11.45 -4.13
C LEU A 474 4.97 -12.47 -3.27
N VAL A 475 5.00 -13.74 -3.73
CA VAL A 475 5.57 -14.87 -3.01
C VAL A 475 6.16 -15.85 -4.01
N GLY A 476 7.38 -16.33 -3.76
CA GLY A 476 7.99 -17.43 -4.50
C GLY A 476 7.83 -18.75 -3.77
N ILE A 477 7.36 -19.77 -4.48
CA ILE A 477 7.25 -21.12 -3.93
C ILE A 477 8.60 -21.81 -4.08
N PRO A 478 9.17 -22.45 -3.02
CA PRO A 478 10.38 -23.24 -3.13
C PRO A 478 10.20 -24.38 -4.15
N MET A 479 10.97 -24.33 -5.24
CA MET A 479 10.90 -25.34 -6.30
C MET A 479 11.78 -26.55 -5.93
N LYS A 480 11.23 -27.75 -6.04
CA LYS A 480 12.01 -28.99 -5.81
C LYS A 480 12.96 -29.28 -6.94
N GLU A 481 12.59 -28.92 -8.16
CA GLU A 481 13.40 -29.16 -9.35
C GLU A 481 13.08 -28.11 -10.42
N VAL A 482 14.12 -27.62 -11.11
CA VAL A 482 13.99 -26.73 -12.28
C VAL A 482 14.90 -27.29 -13.38
N LEU A 483 14.31 -27.77 -14.48
CA LEU A 483 15.02 -28.36 -15.59
C LEU A 483 14.76 -27.59 -16.88
N LEU A 484 15.84 -27.29 -17.59
CA LEU A 484 15.79 -26.78 -18.97
C LEU A 484 16.43 -27.83 -19.89
N ARG A 485 15.67 -28.39 -20.82
CA ARG A 485 16.15 -29.30 -21.83
C ARG A 485 16.16 -28.65 -23.20
N SER A 486 17.28 -28.73 -23.90
CA SER A 486 17.40 -28.33 -25.31
C SER A 486 17.36 -29.57 -26.18
N SER A 487 16.45 -29.65 -27.13
CA SER A 487 16.50 -30.64 -28.21
C SER A 487 16.99 -29.94 -29.47
N ASN A 488 18.03 -30.45 -30.11
CA ASN A 488 18.41 -29.98 -31.44
C ASN A 488 17.25 -30.29 -32.41
N PRO A 489 16.81 -29.33 -33.24
CA PRO A 489 15.94 -29.66 -34.34
C PRO A 489 16.77 -30.56 -35.31
N GLU A 490 16.24 -31.70 -35.60
CA GLU A 490 16.68 -32.83 -36.39
C GLU A 490 17.84 -32.62 -37.39
N GLN A 491 18.78 -33.55 -37.31
CA GLN A 491 19.39 -34.10 -38.52
C GLN A 491 18.38 -34.98 -39.27
#